data_4b6afc4148dec9a269e99d4cfeafc89c
#
_entry.id   4b6afc4148dec9a269e99d4cfeafc89c
#
_cell.length_a   1.000
_cell.length_b   1.000
_cell.length_c   1.000
_cell.angle_alpha   90.00
_cell.angle_beta   90.00
_cell.angle_gamma   90.00
#
_symmetry.space_group_name_H-M   'P 1'
#
loop_
_entity.id
_entity.type
_entity.pdbx_description
1 polymer ?
#
loop_
_entity_poly.entity_id
_entity_poly.type
_entity_poly.pdbx_seq_one_letter_code
_entity_poly.pdbx_strand_id
1 'polypeptide(L)'
;MKYGDLVSVVQHKFQISCYEPVFHHSKDRIDRDYQAVSYLSKVEWEISGLDPSSAAISSVLEFEEVCRLTNERFTAYSDGGYIPPALNQVLHLMQGIISRVLGDLRPDEWIEACRFGPGACFKVRGTTSYDKIGAKPSVTMDFALLGLALVNSSPSWISSIRGQGKDDFSGDEPLGYPKPLTLGDLQLVRGGNFSLVPKKATTHRDIEVQPALNVYAQLGLGAMIRKRLKRSGLDLDRQPAKNRELARLGSIYNHNATIDMRGASNTISKKLVEFLFPVRWFCALDICRTRYLENFPEDGDLLPLERFSSMGNGYTFELESLIFLSIVRATADEMGVKLRMQSNTHVYGDDIICP
;
A
#
# COMPACT_ATOMS: atom_id res chain seq x y z
N MET A 1 -2.77 -0.05 -35.11
CA MET A 1 -3.87 0.94 -35.02
C MET A 1 -3.39 2.03 -34.10
N LYS A 2 -3.41 3.30 -34.53
CA LYS A 2 -3.00 4.42 -33.66
C LYS A 2 -4.14 4.73 -32.69
N TYR A 3 -3.84 5.35 -31.54
CA TYR A 3 -4.86 5.74 -30.54
C TYR A 3 -5.99 6.57 -31.14
N GLY A 4 -5.67 7.53 -32.01
CA GLY A 4 -6.67 8.33 -32.75
C GLY A 4 -7.62 7.51 -33.60
N ASP A 5 -7.14 6.42 -34.23
CA ASP A 5 -7.97 5.53 -35.01
C ASP A 5 -8.96 4.75 -34.14
N LEU A 6 -8.50 4.27 -32.97
CA LEU A 6 -9.38 3.59 -32.02
C LEU A 6 -10.44 4.54 -31.45
N VAL A 7 -10.01 5.77 -31.10
CA VAL A 7 -10.92 6.82 -30.65
C VAL A 7 -12.03 7.05 -31.65
N SER A 8 -11.69 7.25 -32.93
CA SER A 8 -12.66 7.46 -34.00
C SER A 8 -13.59 6.27 -34.15
N VAL A 9 -13.08 5.03 -34.08
CA VAL A 9 -13.90 3.81 -34.13
C VAL A 9 -14.86 3.72 -32.95
N VAL A 10 -14.39 4.01 -31.73
CA VAL A 10 -15.24 3.98 -30.55
C VAL A 10 -16.30 5.08 -30.61
N GLN A 11 -15.92 6.31 -30.97
CA GLN A 11 -16.87 7.41 -31.15
C GLN A 11 -17.95 7.06 -32.19
N HIS A 12 -17.54 6.52 -33.33
CA HIS A 12 -18.48 6.10 -34.36
C HIS A 12 -19.40 4.96 -33.91
N LYS A 13 -18.82 3.92 -33.25
CA LYS A 13 -19.58 2.75 -32.80
C LYS A 13 -20.59 3.09 -31.70
N PHE A 14 -20.23 3.97 -30.78
CA PHE A 14 -21.10 4.36 -29.65
C PHE A 14 -21.84 5.67 -29.90
N GLN A 15 -21.62 6.34 -31.02
CA GLN A 15 -22.25 7.63 -31.38
C GLN A 15 -22.04 8.72 -30.31
N ILE A 16 -20.84 8.75 -29.73
CA ILE A 16 -20.48 9.73 -28.69
C ILE A 16 -19.73 10.91 -29.29
N SER A 17 -19.96 12.11 -28.75
CA SER A 17 -19.34 13.35 -29.23
C SER A 17 -18.16 13.82 -28.36
N CYS A 18 -17.98 13.27 -27.16
CA CYS A 18 -16.89 13.61 -26.23
C CYS A 18 -16.55 12.42 -25.34
N TYR A 19 -15.39 12.50 -24.65
CA TYR A 19 -14.89 11.46 -23.72
C TYR A 19 -15.44 11.56 -22.30
N GLU A 20 -16.04 12.68 -21.95
CA GLU A 20 -16.55 12.89 -20.61
C GLU A 20 -18.04 12.57 -20.57
N PRO A 21 -18.53 11.81 -19.57
CA PRO A 21 -19.93 11.58 -19.36
C PRO A 21 -20.66 12.90 -19.15
N VAL A 22 -21.62 13.22 -20.01
CA VAL A 22 -22.42 14.43 -19.86
C VAL A 22 -23.70 14.08 -19.11
N PHE A 23 -23.81 14.49 -17.85
CA PHE A 23 -24.88 14.15 -16.93
C PHE A 23 -26.30 14.63 -17.33
N HIS A 24 -26.44 15.28 -18.47
CA HIS A 24 -27.72 15.80 -18.96
C HIS A 24 -28.41 14.96 -20.02
N HIS A 25 -27.90 13.74 -20.29
CA HIS A 25 -28.42 12.85 -21.30
C HIS A 25 -29.31 11.75 -20.71
N SER A 26 -30.09 11.06 -21.59
CA SER A 26 -30.85 9.88 -21.20
C SER A 26 -29.93 8.80 -20.59
N LYS A 27 -30.46 7.99 -19.69
CA LYS A 27 -29.72 6.91 -19.01
C LYS A 27 -28.95 6.02 -19.98
N ASP A 28 -29.58 5.62 -21.10
CA ASP A 28 -28.93 4.75 -22.12
C ASP A 28 -27.75 5.42 -22.80
N ARG A 29 -27.73 6.75 -22.92
CA ARG A 29 -26.62 7.48 -23.49
C ARG A 29 -25.50 7.64 -22.49
N ILE A 30 -25.80 7.92 -21.24
CA ILE A 30 -24.81 7.96 -20.14
C ILE A 30 -24.09 6.61 -20.01
N ASP A 31 -24.84 5.50 -20.05
CA ASP A 31 -24.26 4.15 -19.95
C ASP A 31 -23.30 3.85 -21.12
N ARG A 32 -23.66 4.25 -22.35
CA ARG A 32 -22.80 4.08 -23.53
C ARG A 32 -21.55 4.94 -23.47
N ASP A 33 -21.68 6.21 -23.09
CA ASP A 33 -20.57 7.14 -22.97
C ASP A 33 -19.60 6.67 -21.87
N TYR A 34 -20.12 6.22 -20.71
CA TYR A 34 -19.34 5.63 -19.63
C TYR A 34 -18.58 4.36 -20.09
N GLN A 35 -19.23 3.45 -20.83
CA GLN A 35 -18.56 2.25 -21.35
C GLN A 35 -17.43 2.60 -22.32
N ALA A 36 -17.64 3.57 -23.20
CA ALA A 36 -16.65 4.02 -24.16
C ALA A 36 -15.44 4.67 -23.46
N VAL A 37 -15.68 5.58 -22.50
CA VAL A 37 -14.64 6.23 -21.69
C VAL A 37 -13.87 5.18 -20.87
N SER A 38 -14.57 4.25 -20.24
CA SER A 38 -13.96 3.18 -19.44
C SER A 38 -13.09 2.26 -20.27
N TYR A 39 -13.52 1.95 -21.51
CA TYR A 39 -12.75 1.15 -22.46
C TYR A 39 -11.47 1.88 -22.88
N LEU A 40 -11.58 3.15 -23.27
CA LEU A 40 -10.45 3.96 -23.74
C LEU A 40 -9.47 4.31 -22.62
N SER A 41 -9.94 4.51 -21.40
CA SER A 41 -9.09 4.92 -20.26
C SER A 41 -8.04 3.87 -19.87
N LYS A 42 -8.26 2.59 -20.21
CA LYS A 42 -7.35 1.47 -19.89
C LYS A 42 -6.45 1.05 -21.04
N VAL A 43 -6.51 1.74 -22.17
CA VAL A 43 -5.64 1.44 -23.32
C VAL A 43 -4.25 1.99 -23.03
N GLU A 44 -3.23 1.14 -23.09
CA GLU A 44 -1.82 1.48 -22.91
C GLU A 44 -1.18 1.90 -24.23
N TRP A 45 -1.68 2.95 -24.86
CA TRP A 45 -1.16 3.45 -26.13
C TRP A 45 -0.51 4.82 -25.94
N GLU A 46 0.58 5.03 -26.68
CA GLU A 46 1.21 6.34 -26.76
C GLU A 46 0.23 7.37 -27.33
N ILE A 47 -0.07 8.37 -26.54
CA ILE A 47 -0.86 9.54 -26.95
C ILE A 47 0.12 10.67 -27.22
N SER A 48 0.12 11.19 -28.45
CA SER A 48 0.99 12.31 -28.82
C SER A 48 0.80 13.49 -27.88
N GLY A 49 1.91 13.98 -27.29
CA GLY A 49 1.90 15.11 -26.36
C GLY A 49 1.62 14.77 -24.89
N LEU A 50 1.41 13.48 -24.54
CA LEU A 50 1.30 13.04 -23.15
C LEU A 50 2.54 12.22 -22.77
N ASP A 51 3.06 12.50 -21.60
CA ASP A 51 4.10 11.70 -20.93
C ASP A 51 3.56 11.11 -19.63
N PRO A 52 3.15 9.83 -19.64
CA PRO A 52 2.61 9.16 -18.46
C PRO A 52 3.61 9.07 -17.30
N SER A 53 4.91 9.06 -17.59
CA SER A 53 5.96 9.01 -16.57
C SER A 53 6.06 10.33 -15.83
N SER A 54 6.16 11.45 -16.54
CA SER A 54 6.17 12.79 -15.94
C SER A 54 4.88 13.06 -15.16
N ALA A 55 3.73 12.62 -15.64
CA ALA A 55 2.46 12.75 -14.91
C ALA A 55 2.47 11.94 -13.60
N ALA A 56 3.07 10.75 -13.59
CA ALA A 56 3.20 9.93 -12.39
C ALA A 56 4.16 10.56 -11.38
N ILE A 57 5.33 11.08 -11.82
CA ILE A 57 6.33 11.75 -10.98
C ILE A 57 5.70 12.99 -10.33
N SER A 58 5.02 13.85 -11.11
CA SER A 58 4.33 15.02 -10.60
C SER A 58 3.27 14.65 -9.55
N SER A 59 2.55 13.54 -9.75
CA SER A 59 1.57 13.05 -8.76
C SER A 59 2.24 12.58 -7.47
N VAL A 60 3.42 11.96 -7.54
CA VAL A 60 4.18 11.57 -6.33
C VAL A 60 4.53 12.81 -5.52
N LEU A 61 5.08 13.85 -6.15
CA LEU A 61 5.44 15.10 -5.48
C LEU A 61 4.23 15.82 -4.90
N GLU A 62 3.10 15.86 -5.61
CA GLU A 62 1.83 16.40 -5.11
C GLU A 62 1.39 15.68 -3.82
N PHE A 63 1.43 14.34 -3.80
CA PHE A 63 1.03 13.56 -2.63
C PHE A 63 2.00 13.66 -1.46
N GLU A 64 3.31 13.76 -1.71
CA GLU A 64 4.29 14.04 -0.65
C GLU A 64 4.04 15.40 0.00
N GLU A 65 3.71 16.42 -0.79
CA GLU A 65 3.34 17.74 -0.25
C GLU A 65 2.05 17.69 0.59
N VAL A 66 1.03 16.96 0.16
CA VAL A 66 -0.19 16.73 0.96
C VAL A 66 0.15 16.03 2.27
N CYS A 67 1.04 15.04 2.25
CA CYS A 67 1.51 14.34 3.45
C CYS A 67 2.34 15.26 4.35
N ARG A 68 3.20 16.12 3.81
CA ARG A 68 4.00 17.09 4.56
C ARG A 68 3.09 18.06 5.33
N LEU A 69 2.12 18.65 4.65
CA LEU A 69 1.14 19.54 5.30
C LEU A 69 0.31 18.82 6.37
N THR A 70 -0.02 17.55 6.13
CA THR A 70 -0.73 16.72 7.10
C THR A 70 0.15 16.40 8.31
N ASN A 71 1.43 16.09 8.09
CA ASN A 71 2.41 15.86 9.16
C ASN A 71 2.58 17.09 10.04
N GLU A 72 2.70 18.29 9.47
CA GLU A 72 2.76 19.56 10.21
C GLU A 72 1.50 19.77 11.07
N ARG A 73 0.31 19.50 10.51
CA ARG A 73 -0.96 19.61 11.23
C ARG A 73 -1.04 18.66 12.41
N PHE A 74 -0.69 17.39 12.23
CA PHE A 74 -0.71 16.42 13.32
C PHE A 74 0.41 16.65 14.35
N THR A 75 1.55 17.22 13.96
CA THR A 75 2.56 17.70 14.91
C THR A 75 1.99 18.81 15.76
N ALA A 76 1.36 19.81 15.16
CA ALA A 76 0.71 20.91 15.91
C ALA A 76 -0.39 20.38 16.86
N TYR A 77 -1.17 19.37 16.46
CA TYR A 77 -2.17 18.73 17.33
C TYR A 77 -1.52 18.04 18.53
N SER A 78 -0.40 17.35 18.34
CA SER A 78 0.35 16.69 19.42
C SER A 78 0.97 17.68 20.39
N ASP A 79 1.31 18.88 19.91
CA ASP A 79 1.87 19.98 20.73
C ASP A 79 0.77 20.81 21.42
N GLY A 80 -0.47 20.35 21.43
CA GLY A 80 -1.60 21.03 22.09
C GLY A 80 -2.31 22.06 21.22
N GLY A 81 -2.10 22.05 19.91
CA GLY A 81 -2.80 22.90 18.96
C GLY A 81 -4.30 22.59 18.88
N TYR A 82 -5.08 23.56 18.40
CA TYR A 82 -6.53 23.43 18.30
C TYR A 82 -6.94 22.37 17.27
N ILE A 83 -7.77 21.44 17.70
CA ILE A 83 -8.49 20.48 16.85
C ILE A 83 -9.99 20.81 16.89
N PRO A 84 -10.67 21.00 15.73
CA PRO A 84 -12.11 21.19 15.73
C PRO A 84 -12.84 20.06 16.48
N PRO A 85 -13.81 20.35 17.37
CA PRO A 85 -14.41 19.34 18.26
C PRO A 85 -14.93 18.10 17.53
N ALA A 86 -15.67 18.27 16.44
CA ALA A 86 -16.18 17.15 15.65
C ALA A 86 -15.05 16.27 15.08
N LEU A 87 -13.98 16.89 14.56
CA LEU A 87 -12.81 16.15 14.08
C LEU A 87 -12.10 15.42 15.22
N ASN A 88 -11.91 16.09 16.35
CA ASN A 88 -11.29 15.49 17.54
C ASN A 88 -12.06 14.24 18.02
N GLN A 89 -13.39 14.31 18.04
CA GLN A 89 -14.24 13.18 18.42
C GLN A 89 -14.07 12.01 17.44
N VAL A 90 -14.14 12.26 16.14
CA VAL A 90 -13.90 11.23 15.12
C VAL A 90 -12.51 10.59 15.26
N LEU A 91 -11.46 11.41 15.44
CA LEU A 91 -10.09 10.92 15.62
C LEU A 91 -9.94 10.02 16.85
N HIS A 92 -10.54 10.39 17.99
CA HIS A 92 -10.54 9.55 19.20
C HIS A 92 -11.32 8.24 19.01
N LEU A 93 -12.46 8.30 18.32
CA LEU A 93 -13.20 7.08 17.98
C LEU A 93 -12.37 6.16 17.06
N MET A 94 -11.66 6.73 16.07
CA MET A 94 -10.75 5.98 15.20
C MET A 94 -9.64 5.29 16.00
N GLN A 95 -8.96 6.00 16.92
CA GLN A 95 -7.95 5.43 17.82
C GLN A 95 -8.51 4.25 18.61
N GLY A 96 -9.69 4.40 19.18
CA GLY A 96 -10.37 3.34 19.92
C GLY A 96 -10.73 2.13 19.06
N ILE A 97 -11.18 2.35 17.82
CA ILE A 97 -11.49 1.29 16.87
C ILE A 97 -10.22 0.55 16.44
N ILE A 98 -9.18 1.28 16.04
CA ILE A 98 -7.89 0.70 15.62
C ILE A 98 -7.27 -0.11 16.76
N SER A 99 -7.25 0.44 17.98
CA SER A 99 -6.74 -0.26 19.15
C SER A 99 -7.49 -1.56 19.45
N ARG A 100 -8.82 -1.56 19.38
CA ARG A 100 -9.64 -2.77 19.56
C ARG A 100 -9.43 -3.81 18.47
N VAL A 101 -9.28 -3.39 17.22
CA VAL A 101 -9.04 -4.30 16.10
C VAL A 101 -7.66 -4.93 16.22
N LEU A 102 -6.64 -4.13 16.48
CA LEU A 102 -5.27 -4.60 16.53
C LEU A 102 -4.94 -5.40 17.79
N GLY A 103 -5.48 -4.99 18.96
CA GLY A 103 -5.04 -5.55 20.24
C GLY A 103 -3.53 -5.39 20.45
N ASP A 104 -2.96 -6.20 21.36
CA ASP A 104 -1.54 -6.17 21.62
C ASP A 104 -0.71 -6.72 20.46
N LEU A 105 0.41 -6.06 20.18
CA LEU A 105 1.42 -6.59 19.28
C LEU A 105 2.16 -7.76 19.96
N ARG A 106 2.17 -8.91 19.29
CA ARG A 106 2.89 -10.10 19.75
C ARG A 106 4.10 -10.32 18.85
N PRO A 107 5.32 -10.13 19.35
CA PRO A 107 6.54 -10.28 18.57
C PRO A 107 6.73 -11.70 18.00
N ASP A 108 6.36 -12.71 18.78
CA ASP A 108 6.36 -14.12 18.36
C ASP A 108 5.46 -14.35 17.12
N GLU A 109 4.22 -13.86 17.17
CA GLU A 109 3.29 -13.94 16.04
C GLU A 109 3.82 -13.19 14.81
N TRP A 110 4.50 -12.05 15.01
CA TRP A 110 5.10 -11.29 13.92
C TRP A 110 6.22 -12.09 13.24
N ILE A 111 7.18 -12.62 14.03
CA ILE A 111 8.30 -13.42 13.49
C ILE A 111 7.79 -14.63 12.71
N GLU A 112 6.81 -15.35 13.24
CA GLU A 112 6.19 -16.50 12.56
C GLU A 112 5.44 -16.11 11.27
N ALA A 113 4.88 -14.91 11.22
CA ALA A 113 4.15 -14.43 10.05
C ALA A 113 5.06 -13.84 8.95
N CYS A 114 6.33 -13.57 9.24
CA CYS A 114 7.29 -13.03 8.28
C CYS A 114 7.46 -13.99 7.09
N ARG A 115 7.43 -13.45 5.87
CA ARG A 115 7.55 -14.24 4.64
C ARG A 115 7.94 -13.38 3.44
N PHE A 116 8.39 -14.01 2.38
CA PHE A 116 8.48 -13.37 1.07
C PHE A 116 7.15 -13.47 0.31
N GLY A 117 6.83 -12.41 -0.43
CA GLY A 117 5.75 -12.39 -1.41
C GLY A 117 6.26 -12.67 -2.83
N PRO A 118 5.36 -12.66 -3.84
CA PRO A 118 5.72 -12.91 -5.25
C PRO A 118 6.43 -11.71 -5.93
N GLY A 119 6.36 -10.50 -5.35
CA GLY A 119 6.95 -9.28 -5.94
C GLY A 119 8.48 -9.27 -5.91
N ALA A 120 9.10 -8.39 -6.70
CA ALA A 120 10.55 -8.16 -6.69
C ALA A 120 11.02 -7.59 -5.33
N CYS A 121 12.31 -7.77 -5.01
CA CYS A 121 12.96 -7.12 -3.89
C CYS A 121 14.12 -6.27 -4.41
N PHE A 122 14.32 -5.09 -3.83
CA PHE A 122 15.38 -4.18 -4.24
C PHE A 122 16.75 -4.81 -4.05
N LYS A 123 17.63 -4.68 -5.05
CA LYS A 123 18.96 -5.28 -5.11
C LYS A 123 19.00 -6.83 -5.10
N VAL A 124 17.86 -7.49 -5.31
CA VAL A 124 17.81 -8.96 -5.46
C VAL A 124 17.44 -9.29 -6.90
N ARG A 125 18.21 -10.21 -7.51
CA ARG A 125 17.94 -10.70 -8.86
C ARG A 125 16.92 -11.84 -8.78
N GLY A 126 15.86 -11.77 -9.58
CA GLY A 126 14.76 -12.73 -9.58
C GLY A 126 13.62 -12.39 -8.62
N THR A 127 12.55 -13.16 -8.70
CA THR A 127 11.32 -12.89 -7.95
C THR A 127 10.83 -14.07 -7.11
N THR A 128 11.43 -15.25 -7.29
CA THR A 128 11.04 -16.45 -6.54
C THR A 128 11.53 -16.36 -5.08
N SER A 129 10.91 -17.13 -4.19
CA SER A 129 11.38 -17.22 -2.80
C SER A 129 12.80 -17.80 -2.74
N TYR A 130 13.17 -18.71 -3.65
CA TYR A 130 14.51 -19.26 -3.76
C TYR A 130 15.55 -18.16 -4.05
N ASP A 131 15.29 -17.30 -5.05
CA ASP A 131 16.15 -16.18 -5.39
C ASP A 131 16.38 -15.25 -4.19
N LYS A 132 15.31 -14.97 -3.43
CA LYS A 132 15.35 -14.04 -2.29
C LYS A 132 16.07 -14.61 -1.08
N ILE A 133 15.89 -15.91 -0.81
CA ILE A 133 16.52 -16.58 0.34
C ILE A 133 18.01 -16.76 0.10
N GLY A 134 18.44 -17.06 -1.13
CA GLY A 134 19.85 -17.27 -1.47
C GLY A 134 20.62 -16.00 -1.71
N ALA A 135 19.97 -14.88 -2.01
CA ALA A 135 20.66 -13.63 -2.30
C ALA A 135 21.26 -12.98 -1.05
N LYS A 136 22.32 -12.15 -1.24
CA LYS A 136 22.75 -11.21 -0.21
C LYS A 136 21.60 -10.24 0.09
N PRO A 137 21.01 -10.27 1.32
CA PRO A 137 19.78 -9.56 1.58
C PRO A 137 19.99 -8.05 1.69
N SER A 138 19.16 -7.29 0.99
CA SER A 138 19.11 -5.83 1.12
C SER A 138 18.25 -5.40 2.31
N VAL A 139 18.66 -4.32 2.97
CA VAL A 139 17.99 -3.82 4.17
C VAL A 139 18.29 -2.34 4.40
N THR A 140 17.35 -1.58 4.94
CA THR A 140 17.60 -0.21 5.41
C THR A 140 18.41 -0.21 6.71
N MET A 141 19.19 0.85 6.95
CA MET A 141 20.00 0.97 8.17
C MET A 141 19.16 0.85 9.44
N ASP A 142 17.98 1.48 9.47
CA ASP A 142 17.10 1.45 10.64
C ASP A 142 16.64 0.04 11.01
N PHE A 143 16.44 -0.83 10.00
CA PHE A 143 15.98 -2.20 10.18
C PHE A 143 17.13 -3.23 10.22
N ALA A 144 18.38 -2.84 9.98
CA ALA A 144 19.49 -3.76 9.75
C ALA A 144 19.74 -4.73 10.91
N LEU A 145 19.72 -4.26 12.16
CA LEU A 145 19.98 -5.12 13.33
C LEU A 145 18.83 -6.13 13.54
N LEU A 146 17.59 -5.69 13.40
CA LEU A 146 16.44 -6.57 13.55
C LEU A 146 16.34 -7.55 12.38
N GLY A 147 16.59 -7.08 11.14
CA GLY A 147 16.67 -7.93 9.96
C GLY A 147 17.77 -8.98 10.07
N LEU A 148 18.94 -8.61 10.59
CA LEU A 148 20.04 -9.55 10.87
C LEU A 148 19.63 -10.62 11.89
N ALA A 149 18.94 -10.22 12.96
CA ALA A 149 18.44 -11.14 13.97
C ALA A 149 17.42 -12.13 13.36
N LEU A 150 16.51 -11.65 12.48
CA LEU A 150 15.55 -12.51 11.78
C LEU A 150 16.24 -13.55 10.90
N VAL A 151 17.25 -13.17 10.10
CA VAL A 151 17.99 -14.13 9.27
C VAL A 151 18.76 -15.13 10.14
N ASN A 152 19.45 -14.64 11.18
CA ASN A 152 20.24 -15.48 12.08
C ASN A 152 19.40 -16.43 12.95
N SER A 153 18.09 -16.22 13.05
CA SER A 153 17.19 -17.18 13.69
C SER A 153 16.93 -18.44 12.85
N SER A 154 17.35 -18.47 11.57
CA SER A 154 17.16 -19.58 10.64
C SER A 154 18.49 -20.10 10.07
N PRO A 155 19.05 -21.19 10.62
CA PRO A 155 20.30 -21.78 10.12
C PRO A 155 20.25 -22.14 8.63
N SER A 156 19.11 -22.62 8.15
CA SER A 156 18.90 -22.94 6.73
C SER A 156 18.97 -21.72 5.82
N TRP A 157 18.51 -20.57 6.30
CA TRP A 157 18.60 -19.31 5.54
C TRP A 157 20.07 -18.83 5.44
N ILE A 158 20.80 -18.86 6.57
CA ILE A 158 22.23 -18.55 6.57
C ILE A 158 23.00 -19.43 5.57
N SER A 159 22.75 -20.76 5.60
CA SER A 159 23.37 -21.70 4.67
C SER A 159 23.03 -21.40 3.21
N SER A 160 21.79 -20.99 2.91
CA SER A 160 21.37 -20.64 1.55
C SER A 160 22.09 -19.37 1.04
N ILE A 161 22.28 -18.37 1.88
CA ILE A 161 23.03 -17.15 1.53
C ILE A 161 24.50 -17.48 1.25
N ARG A 162 25.11 -18.31 2.05
CA ARG A 162 26.52 -18.71 1.89
C ARG A 162 26.76 -19.68 0.75
N GLY A 163 25.84 -20.61 0.53
CA GLY A 163 25.94 -21.62 -0.53
C GLY A 163 25.82 -21.08 -1.96
N GLN A 164 25.30 -19.87 -2.17
CA GLN A 164 25.31 -19.21 -3.49
C GLN A 164 26.61 -18.45 -3.79
N GLY A 165 27.51 -18.36 -2.83
CA GLY A 165 28.80 -17.65 -2.90
C GLY A 165 30.01 -18.55 -2.84
N LYS A 166 30.17 -19.57 -3.75
CA LYS A 166 31.35 -20.42 -3.91
C LYS A 166 31.55 -21.56 -2.90
N ASP A 167 32.02 -22.68 -3.47
CA ASP A 167 32.75 -23.84 -3.01
C ASP A 167 33.82 -23.65 -1.89
N ASP A 168 33.51 -22.98 -0.80
CA ASP A 168 34.29 -22.98 0.42
C ASP A 168 33.67 -23.88 1.48
N PHE A 169 33.34 -25.12 1.09
CA PHE A 169 33.37 -26.23 2.03
C PHE A 169 34.83 -26.62 2.24
N SER A 170 35.58 -25.80 2.96
CA SER A 170 36.77 -26.31 3.63
C SER A 170 36.34 -27.32 4.65
N GLY A 171 36.64 -28.60 4.42
CA GLY A 171 36.08 -29.78 5.06
C GLY A 171 36.39 -29.98 6.55
N ASP A 172 36.57 -28.93 7.33
CA ASP A 172 36.96 -28.98 8.73
C ASP A 172 35.97 -28.33 9.72
N GLU A 173 34.78 -27.92 9.27
CA GLU A 173 33.78 -27.53 10.26
C GLU A 173 32.99 -28.76 10.75
N PRO A 174 32.98 -29.06 12.08
CA PRO A 174 32.14 -30.09 12.61
C PRO A 174 30.68 -29.78 12.26
N LEU A 175 29.83 -30.81 12.14
CA LEU A 175 28.37 -30.78 11.93
C LEU A 175 27.70 -29.78 12.91
N GLY A 176 27.96 -28.51 12.73
CA GLY A 176 27.58 -27.40 13.60
C GLY A 176 26.72 -26.37 12.87
N TYR A 177 26.02 -25.58 13.61
CA TYR A 177 25.24 -24.45 13.11
C TYR A 177 26.13 -23.54 12.25
N PRO A 178 25.64 -23.06 11.10
CA PRO A 178 26.39 -22.13 10.26
C PRO A 178 26.74 -20.88 11.06
N LYS A 179 27.95 -20.37 10.87
CA LYS A 179 28.40 -19.12 11.53
C LYS A 179 27.39 -18.01 11.26
N PRO A 180 26.88 -17.29 12.27
CA PRO A 180 25.92 -16.23 12.08
C PRO A 180 26.42 -15.16 11.09
N LEU A 181 25.47 -14.56 10.36
CA LEU A 181 25.77 -13.42 9.50
C LEU A 181 26.08 -12.18 10.35
N THR A 182 26.84 -11.27 9.77
CA THR A 182 27.20 -9.96 10.32
C THR A 182 26.58 -8.85 9.49
N LEU A 183 26.69 -7.60 9.91
CA LEU A 183 26.24 -6.46 9.11
C LEU A 183 26.96 -6.37 7.75
N GLY A 184 28.21 -6.84 7.64
CA GLY A 184 28.97 -6.90 6.40
C GLY A 184 28.38 -7.88 5.37
N ASP A 185 27.62 -8.85 5.83
CA ASP A 185 26.93 -9.82 4.98
C ASP A 185 25.59 -9.28 4.43
N LEU A 186 25.15 -8.11 4.90
CA LEU A 186 23.94 -7.43 4.42
C LEU A 186 24.28 -6.37 3.36
N GLN A 187 23.34 -6.09 2.47
CA GLN A 187 23.41 -4.99 1.51
C GLN A 187 22.62 -3.80 2.04
N LEU A 188 23.30 -2.86 2.69
CA LEU A 188 22.67 -1.66 3.21
C LEU A 188 22.21 -0.74 2.06
N VAL A 189 20.98 -0.27 2.15
CA VAL A 189 20.35 0.68 1.22
C VAL A 189 19.76 1.84 1.99
N ARG A 190 19.56 2.98 1.35
CA ARG A 190 18.97 4.17 1.98
C ARG A 190 17.46 4.11 2.02
N GLY A 191 16.84 3.45 1.03
CA GLY A 191 15.39 3.36 0.90
C GLY A 191 14.96 2.23 -0.04
N GLY A 192 13.73 2.32 -0.53
CA GLY A 192 13.23 1.45 -1.59
C GLY A 192 13.49 2.04 -2.98
N ASN A 193 13.49 1.20 -3.99
CA ASN A 193 13.73 1.63 -5.36
C ASN A 193 12.44 2.14 -6.01
N PHE A 194 12.46 3.37 -6.51
CA PHE A 194 11.37 3.93 -7.30
C PHE A 194 11.23 3.19 -8.63
N SER A 195 10.02 2.87 -9.02
CA SER A 195 9.71 2.23 -10.30
C SER A 195 8.33 2.64 -10.77
N LEU A 196 8.19 2.78 -12.09
CA LEU A 196 6.92 3.06 -12.74
C LEU A 196 6.41 1.82 -13.46
N VAL A 197 5.12 1.51 -13.29
CA VAL A 197 4.45 0.46 -14.06
C VAL A 197 3.25 1.03 -14.82
N PRO A 198 2.98 0.57 -16.02
CA PRO A 198 1.84 1.04 -16.82
C PRO A 198 0.51 0.89 -16.03
N LYS A 199 -0.34 1.93 -16.11
CA LYS A 199 -1.69 1.91 -15.50
C LYS A 199 -2.76 2.37 -16.48
N LYS A 200 -2.50 3.49 -17.13
CA LYS A 200 -3.40 4.12 -18.12
C LYS A 200 -2.55 4.81 -19.17
N ALA A 201 -3.14 5.13 -20.33
CA ALA A 201 -2.47 5.93 -21.37
C ALA A 201 -1.97 7.30 -20.89
N THR A 202 -2.58 7.86 -19.85
CA THR A 202 -2.29 9.21 -19.32
C THR A 202 -1.37 9.22 -18.12
N THR A 203 -1.17 8.09 -17.42
CA THR A 203 -0.32 8.03 -16.23
C THR A 203 0.14 6.62 -15.91
N HIS A 204 1.33 6.50 -15.37
CA HIS A 204 1.85 5.28 -14.77
C HIS A 204 1.51 5.21 -13.27
N ARG A 205 1.70 4.02 -12.70
CA ARG A 205 1.61 3.80 -11.26
C ARG A 205 3.00 3.82 -10.66
N ASP A 206 3.20 4.65 -9.64
CA ASP A 206 4.40 4.63 -8.84
C ASP A 206 4.42 3.39 -7.94
N ILE A 207 5.53 2.66 -7.96
CA ILE A 207 5.77 1.51 -7.10
C ILE A 207 7.12 1.68 -6.43
N GLU A 208 7.17 1.33 -5.18
CA GLU A 208 8.41 1.22 -4.43
C GLU A 208 8.80 -0.26 -4.30
N VAL A 209 9.89 -0.66 -4.95
CA VAL A 209 10.46 -1.99 -4.77
C VAL A 209 11.23 -2.01 -3.45
N GLN A 210 10.68 -2.70 -2.47
CA GLN A 210 11.17 -2.72 -1.10
C GLN A 210 12.48 -3.52 -0.95
N PRO A 211 13.36 -3.15 0.00
CA PRO A 211 14.50 -3.97 0.39
C PRO A 211 14.04 -5.33 0.94
N ALA A 212 14.84 -6.38 0.71
CA ALA A 212 14.42 -7.77 0.94
C ALA A 212 14.01 -8.05 2.40
N LEU A 213 14.80 -7.63 3.39
CA LEU A 213 14.46 -7.89 4.79
C LEU A 213 13.33 -6.98 5.29
N ASN A 214 13.25 -5.75 4.78
CA ASN A 214 12.14 -4.87 5.10
C ASN A 214 10.81 -5.49 4.66
N VAL A 215 10.68 -5.89 3.38
CA VAL A 215 9.42 -6.46 2.87
C VAL A 215 9.09 -7.80 3.50
N TYR A 216 10.10 -8.60 3.85
CA TYR A 216 9.90 -9.86 4.58
C TYR A 216 9.17 -9.65 5.91
N ALA A 217 9.61 -8.67 6.69
CA ALA A 217 9.00 -8.28 7.95
C ALA A 217 7.67 -7.54 7.79
N GLN A 218 7.57 -6.65 6.78
CA GLN A 218 6.35 -5.92 6.44
C GLN A 218 5.19 -6.85 6.11
N LEU A 219 5.44 -7.91 5.31
CA LEU A 219 4.43 -8.92 4.98
C LEU A 219 3.96 -9.70 6.21
N GLY A 220 4.81 -9.86 7.22
CA GLY A 220 4.43 -10.41 8.52
C GLY A 220 3.42 -9.52 9.24
N LEU A 221 3.71 -8.21 9.35
CA LEU A 221 2.79 -7.24 9.96
C LEU A 221 1.47 -7.13 9.17
N GLY A 222 1.55 -7.08 7.84
CA GLY A 222 0.37 -7.09 6.99
C GLY A 222 -0.53 -8.31 7.24
N ALA A 223 0.07 -9.51 7.33
CA ALA A 223 -0.67 -10.73 7.65
C ALA A 223 -1.34 -10.68 9.03
N MET A 224 -0.65 -10.13 10.03
CA MET A 224 -1.23 -9.94 11.36
C MET A 224 -2.42 -8.97 11.33
N ILE A 225 -2.31 -7.81 10.65
CA ILE A 225 -3.40 -6.84 10.50
C ILE A 225 -4.57 -7.51 9.76
N ARG A 226 -4.33 -8.20 8.65
CA ARG A 226 -5.36 -8.92 7.86
C ARG A 226 -6.12 -9.94 8.71
N LYS A 227 -5.43 -10.73 9.52
CA LYS A 227 -6.03 -11.69 10.46
C LYS A 227 -6.93 -11.00 11.49
N ARG A 228 -6.53 -9.83 12.00
CA ARG A 228 -7.30 -9.05 12.96
C ARG A 228 -8.52 -8.36 12.32
N LEU A 229 -8.37 -7.81 11.13
CA LEU A 229 -9.47 -7.29 10.33
C LEU A 229 -10.53 -8.37 10.06
N LYS A 230 -10.10 -9.57 9.69
CA LYS A 230 -11.02 -10.71 9.49
C LYS A 230 -11.82 -11.04 10.74
N ARG A 231 -11.16 -11.07 11.91
CA ARG A 231 -11.84 -11.30 13.21
C ARG A 231 -12.83 -10.18 13.56
N SER A 232 -12.57 -8.95 13.12
CA SER A 232 -13.47 -7.80 13.32
C SER A 232 -14.60 -7.71 12.29
N GLY A 233 -14.72 -8.71 11.40
CA GLY A 233 -15.77 -8.80 10.38
C GLY A 233 -15.37 -8.30 8.99
N LEU A 234 -14.14 -7.84 8.78
CA LEU A 234 -13.62 -7.44 7.46
C LEU A 234 -12.69 -8.52 6.90
N ASP A 235 -13.22 -9.41 6.08
CA ASP A 235 -12.45 -10.48 5.41
C ASP A 235 -11.97 -10.00 4.04
N LEU A 236 -10.75 -9.44 3.98
CA LEU A 236 -10.17 -8.89 2.76
C LEU A 236 -10.01 -9.93 1.62
N ASP A 237 -9.99 -11.23 1.93
CA ASP A 237 -9.85 -12.28 0.91
C ASP A 237 -11.13 -12.48 0.09
N ARG A 238 -12.29 -12.09 0.65
CA ARG A 238 -13.61 -12.27 0.04
C ARG A 238 -14.27 -10.98 -0.46
N GLN A 239 -13.63 -9.82 -0.24
CA GLN A 239 -14.24 -8.51 -0.50
C GLN A 239 -14.51 -8.20 -1.97
N PRO A 240 -13.66 -8.51 -2.97
CA PRO A 240 -13.90 -8.06 -4.35
C PRO A 240 -15.24 -8.51 -4.95
N ALA A 241 -15.69 -9.73 -4.63
CA ALA A 241 -16.99 -10.22 -5.10
C ALA A 241 -18.16 -9.51 -4.40
N LYS A 242 -18.01 -9.24 -3.10
CA LYS A 242 -19.03 -8.56 -2.30
C LYS A 242 -19.13 -7.08 -2.63
N ASN A 243 -18.00 -6.40 -2.86
CA ASN A 243 -18.00 -4.99 -3.27
C ASN A 243 -18.76 -4.82 -4.59
N ARG A 244 -18.52 -5.69 -5.57
CA ARG A 244 -19.25 -5.63 -6.86
C ARG A 244 -20.77 -5.80 -6.67
N GLU A 245 -21.18 -6.73 -5.83
CA GLU A 245 -22.61 -6.96 -5.58
C GLU A 245 -23.26 -5.78 -4.83
N LEU A 246 -22.59 -5.23 -3.80
CA LEU A 246 -23.12 -4.07 -3.07
C LEU A 246 -23.15 -2.80 -3.92
N ALA A 247 -22.15 -2.57 -4.76
CA ALA A 247 -22.13 -1.47 -5.72
C ALA A 247 -23.31 -1.61 -6.72
N ARG A 248 -23.55 -2.83 -7.23
CA ARG A 248 -24.70 -3.11 -8.09
C ARG A 248 -26.04 -2.82 -7.39
N LEU A 249 -26.21 -3.30 -6.16
CA LEU A 249 -27.41 -3.04 -5.37
C LEU A 249 -27.57 -1.55 -5.03
N GLY A 250 -26.47 -0.88 -4.69
CA GLY A 250 -26.45 0.57 -4.45
C GLY A 250 -26.92 1.37 -5.65
N SER A 251 -26.47 0.99 -6.86
CA SER A 251 -26.92 1.62 -8.11
C SER A 251 -28.42 1.40 -8.42
N ILE A 252 -28.99 0.27 -7.99
CA ILE A 252 -30.41 -0.04 -8.22
C ILE A 252 -31.32 0.67 -7.20
N TYR A 253 -30.94 0.64 -5.93
CA TYR A 253 -31.81 1.04 -4.82
C TYR A 253 -31.40 2.36 -4.17
N ASN A 254 -30.29 2.99 -4.57
CA ASN A 254 -29.77 4.26 -4.03
C ASN A 254 -29.64 4.28 -2.50
N HIS A 255 -29.28 3.14 -1.89
CA HIS A 255 -29.18 2.99 -0.43
C HIS A 255 -27.73 2.90 0.08
N ASN A 256 -26.75 2.80 -0.81
CA ASN A 256 -25.33 2.79 -0.52
C ASN A 256 -24.59 3.75 -1.45
N ALA A 257 -23.63 4.45 -0.89
CA ALA A 257 -22.62 5.20 -1.64
C ALA A 257 -21.39 4.32 -1.92
N THR A 258 -20.78 4.52 -3.09
CA THR A 258 -19.46 3.99 -3.41
C THR A 258 -18.48 5.14 -3.45
N ILE A 259 -17.40 5.05 -2.69
CA ILE A 259 -16.38 6.10 -2.57
C ILE A 259 -15.06 5.50 -3.08
N ASP A 260 -14.44 6.19 -4.04
CA ASP A 260 -13.11 5.91 -4.56
C ASP A 260 -12.19 7.10 -4.19
N MET A 261 -11.08 6.82 -3.52
CA MET A 261 -10.19 7.85 -2.99
C MET A 261 -9.02 8.09 -3.94
N ARG A 262 -8.83 9.34 -4.37
CA ARG A 262 -7.66 9.70 -5.18
C ARG A 262 -6.38 9.61 -4.36
N GLY A 263 -5.47 8.73 -4.75
CA GLY A 263 -4.17 8.59 -4.12
C GLY A 263 -4.21 8.06 -2.68
N ALA A 264 -5.19 7.21 -2.36
CA ALA A 264 -5.50 6.74 -1.01
C ALA A 264 -4.26 6.36 -0.19
N SER A 265 -3.51 5.33 -0.60
CA SER A 265 -2.28 4.92 0.10
C SER A 265 -1.18 5.99 0.08
N ASN A 266 -1.12 6.79 -0.99
CA ASN A 266 -0.10 7.83 -1.16
C ASN A 266 -0.35 9.10 -0.31
N THR A 267 -1.53 9.24 0.29
CA THR A 267 -1.91 10.38 1.14
C THR A 267 -1.99 10.05 2.64
N ILE A 268 -1.65 8.82 3.03
CA ILE A 268 -1.54 8.44 4.44
C ILE A 268 -0.20 8.92 4.98
N SER A 269 -0.21 10.01 5.75
CA SER A 269 0.99 10.63 6.28
C SER A 269 1.54 9.90 7.51
N LYS A 270 2.84 10.08 7.79
CA LYS A 270 3.52 9.44 8.94
C LYS A 270 2.87 9.84 10.27
N LYS A 271 2.64 11.14 10.49
CA LYS A 271 2.11 11.64 11.76
C LYS A 271 0.65 11.25 11.99
N LEU A 272 -0.13 11.05 10.94
CA LEU A 272 -1.47 10.49 11.04
C LEU A 272 -1.42 9.05 11.61
N VAL A 273 -0.54 8.20 11.09
CA VAL A 273 -0.39 6.82 11.59
C VAL A 273 0.14 6.82 13.02
N GLU A 274 1.14 7.64 13.34
CA GLU A 274 1.67 7.82 14.69
C GLU A 274 0.57 8.24 15.69
N PHE A 275 -0.32 9.13 15.29
CA PHE A 275 -1.44 9.60 16.10
C PHE A 275 -2.52 8.54 16.31
N LEU A 276 -2.84 7.75 15.29
CA LEU A 276 -3.96 6.81 15.31
C LEU A 276 -3.63 5.44 15.92
N PHE A 277 -2.38 4.97 15.80
CA PHE A 277 -2.02 3.59 16.13
C PHE A 277 -1.47 3.46 17.55
N PRO A 278 -1.71 2.32 18.24
CA PRO A 278 -1.02 2.01 19.49
C PRO A 278 0.49 2.03 19.29
N VAL A 279 1.22 2.60 20.25
CA VAL A 279 2.66 2.88 20.14
C VAL A 279 3.47 1.65 19.70
N ARG A 280 3.21 0.46 20.26
CA ARG A 280 3.93 -0.77 19.88
C ARG A 280 3.72 -1.15 18.42
N TRP A 281 2.50 -0.98 17.90
CA TRP A 281 2.19 -1.21 16.50
C TRP A 281 2.84 -0.17 15.60
N PHE A 282 2.75 1.11 15.97
CA PHE A 282 3.42 2.17 15.22
C PHE A 282 4.93 1.91 15.13
N CYS A 283 5.61 1.64 16.26
CA CYS A 283 7.05 1.35 16.26
C CYS A 283 7.42 0.16 15.38
N ALA A 284 6.64 -0.93 15.39
CA ALA A 284 6.90 -2.10 14.54
C ALA A 284 6.70 -1.80 13.05
N LEU A 285 5.67 -1.02 12.70
CA LEU A 285 5.42 -0.59 11.32
C LEU A 285 6.50 0.41 10.85
N ASP A 286 6.87 1.40 11.68
CA ASP A 286 7.83 2.44 11.35
C ASP A 286 9.26 1.92 11.21
N ILE A 287 9.68 0.95 12.03
CA ILE A 287 11.05 0.41 11.98
C ILE A 287 11.34 -0.34 10.67
N CYS A 288 10.34 -1.00 10.09
CA CYS A 288 10.54 -1.76 8.84
C CYS A 288 10.09 -1.00 7.58
N ARG A 289 9.51 0.21 7.68
CA ARG A 289 9.25 1.01 6.48
C ARG A 289 10.54 1.59 5.91
N THR A 290 10.53 1.93 4.65
CA THR A 290 11.52 2.78 4.00
C THR A 290 11.20 4.25 4.25
N ARG A 291 12.24 5.08 4.37
CA ARG A 291 12.10 6.54 4.60
C ARG A 291 12.44 7.37 3.38
N TYR A 292 12.95 6.72 2.34
CA TYR A 292 13.41 7.36 1.11
C TYR A 292 13.05 6.50 -0.09
N LEU A 293 12.82 7.15 -1.24
CA LEU A 293 12.85 6.51 -2.55
C LEU A 293 14.23 6.72 -3.18
N GLU A 294 14.92 5.64 -3.51
CA GLU A 294 16.15 5.67 -4.32
C GLU A 294 15.80 5.65 -5.81
N ASN A 295 16.69 6.20 -6.62
CA ASN A 295 16.53 6.32 -8.07
C ASN A 295 15.27 7.11 -8.47
N PHE A 296 14.88 8.10 -7.66
CA PHE A 296 13.84 9.04 -8.04
C PHE A 296 14.40 10.02 -9.08
N PRO A 297 13.71 10.30 -10.19
CA PRO A 297 14.27 11.02 -11.35
C PRO A 297 14.47 12.52 -11.14
N GLU A 298 14.23 13.04 -9.94
CA GLU A 298 14.44 14.43 -9.54
C GLU A 298 15.28 14.48 -8.24
N ASP A 299 15.84 15.63 -7.91
CA ASP A 299 16.51 15.95 -6.65
C ASP A 299 17.62 14.99 -6.19
N GLY A 300 18.50 14.57 -7.11
CA GLY A 300 19.69 13.80 -6.76
C GLY A 300 19.41 12.32 -6.46
N ASP A 301 18.45 11.73 -7.10
CA ASP A 301 18.08 10.31 -7.03
C ASP A 301 17.56 9.82 -5.66
N LEU A 302 17.25 10.72 -4.72
CA LEU A 302 16.77 10.36 -3.39
C LEU A 302 15.66 11.29 -2.92
N LEU A 303 14.43 10.78 -2.84
CA LEU A 303 13.28 11.52 -2.33
C LEU A 303 12.95 11.09 -0.88
N PRO A 304 12.98 12.00 0.12
CA PRO A 304 12.46 11.70 1.46
C PRO A 304 10.94 11.53 1.43
N LEU A 305 10.41 10.55 2.18
CA LEU A 305 8.99 10.23 2.20
C LEU A 305 8.30 10.87 3.40
N GLU A 306 7.32 11.72 3.13
CA GLU A 306 6.37 12.29 4.09
C GLU A 306 5.17 11.35 4.32
N ARG A 307 4.81 10.56 3.31
CA ARG A 307 3.84 9.46 3.43
C ARG A 307 4.38 8.34 4.31
N PHE A 308 3.49 7.59 4.93
CA PHE A 308 3.88 6.49 5.82
C PHE A 308 4.43 5.28 5.07
N SER A 309 3.75 4.89 4.01
CA SER A 309 4.14 3.73 3.19
C SER A 309 3.72 3.93 1.74
N SER A 310 4.51 3.37 0.83
CA SER A 310 4.27 3.42 -0.62
C SER A 310 3.60 2.13 -1.10
N MET A 311 3.06 2.17 -2.31
CA MET A 311 2.62 0.97 -3.02
C MET A 311 3.83 0.06 -3.29
N GLY A 312 3.78 -1.16 -2.78
CA GLY A 312 4.89 -2.13 -2.79
C GLY A 312 5.39 -2.48 -1.39
N ASN A 313 5.10 -1.67 -0.39
CA ASN A 313 5.31 -2.03 1.01
C ASN A 313 4.33 -3.14 1.42
N GLY A 314 4.82 -4.12 2.18
CA GLY A 314 4.12 -5.37 2.47
C GLY A 314 2.91 -5.29 3.40
N TYR A 315 2.61 -4.12 3.97
CA TYR A 315 1.41 -3.92 4.82
C TYR A 315 0.52 -2.74 4.38
N THR A 316 0.88 -2.01 3.33
CA THR A 316 0.16 -0.79 2.93
C THR A 316 -1.32 -1.04 2.74
N PHE A 317 -1.69 -2.12 2.06
CA PHE A 317 -3.07 -2.45 1.76
C PHE A 317 -3.91 -2.74 3.02
N GLU A 318 -3.37 -3.47 3.97
CA GLU A 318 -4.02 -3.78 5.24
C GLU A 318 -4.10 -2.56 6.15
N LEU A 319 -3.04 -1.72 6.15
CA LEU A 319 -2.98 -0.48 6.90
C LEU A 319 -4.06 0.50 6.45
N GLU A 320 -4.14 0.77 5.13
CA GLU A 320 -5.15 1.67 4.58
C GLU A 320 -6.56 1.15 4.80
N SER A 321 -6.79 -0.17 4.60
CA SER A 321 -8.09 -0.80 4.86
C SER A 321 -8.52 -0.63 6.32
N LEU A 322 -7.60 -0.71 7.28
CA LEU A 322 -7.88 -0.49 8.70
C LEU A 322 -8.22 0.98 8.99
N ILE A 323 -7.46 1.92 8.42
CA ILE A 323 -7.70 3.36 8.59
C ILE A 323 -9.07 3.71 8.01
N PHE A 324 -9.39 3.28 6.79
CA PHE A 324 -10.68 3.57 6.16
C PHE A 324 -11.85 2.87 6.85
N LEU A 325 -11.66 1.65 7.35
CA LEU A 325 -12.67 1.02 8.21
C LEU A 325 -12.92 1.84 9.47
N SER A 326 -11.85 2.36 10.09
CA SER A 326 -11.96 3.13 11.33
C SER A 326 -12.69 4.46 11.14
N ILE A 327 -12.40 5.19 10.04
CA ILE A 327 -13.09 6.45 9.74
C ILE A 327 -14.57 6.21 9.42
N VAL A 328 -14.91 5.20 8.62
CA VAL A 328 -16.30 4.86 8.30
C VAL A 328 -17.08 4.52 9.58
N ARG A 329 -16.51 3.71 10.48
CA ARG A 329 -17.16 3.37 11.76
C ARG A 329 -17.26 4.58 12.68
N ALA A 330 -16.22 5.37 12.83
CA ALA A 330 -16.21 6.54 13.70
C ALA A 330 -17.23 7.58 13.25
N THR A 331 -17.29 7.85 11.94
CA THR A 331 -18.27 8.79 11.38
C THR A 331 -19.72 8.29 11.55
N ALA A 332 -19.93 7.00 11.33
CA ALA A 332 -21.25 6.40 11.52
C ALA A 332 -21.71 6.42 12.99
N ASP A 333 -20.81 6.15 13.93
CA ASP A 333 -21.06 6.23 15.37
C ASP A 333 -21.44 7.68 15.76
N GLU A 334 -20.72 8.67 15.24
CA GLU A 334 -21.00 10.10 15.46
C GLU A 334 -22.35 10.53 14.89
N MET A 335 -22.72 10.01 13.72
CA MET A 335 -23.98 10.32 13.05
C MET A 335 -25.14 9.46 13.54
N GLY A 336 -24.93 8.51 14.45
CA GLY A 336 -25.96 7.56 14.91
C GLY A 336 -26.39 6.57 13.82
N VAL A 337 -25.58 6.35 12.79
CA VAL A 337 -25.89 5.44 11.68
C VAL A 337 -25.46 4.02 12.03
N LYS A 338 -26.39 3.07 11.91
CA LYS A 338 -26.10 1.67 12.21
C LYS A 338 -25.42 0.97 11.03
N LEU A 339 -24.14 0.68 11.17
CA LEU A 339 -23.40 -0.12 10.21
C LEU A 339 -23.60 -1.62 10.45
N ARG A 340 -23.69 -2.37 9.35
CA ARG A 340 -23.70 -3.82 9.33
C ARG A 340 -22.61 -4.30 8.38
N MET A 341 -21.47 -4.71 8.96
CA MET A 341 -20.37 -5.26 8.16
C MET A 341 -20.86 -6.40 7.27
N GLN A 342 -20.36 -6.43 6.04
CA GLN A 342 -20.74 -7.40 5.00
C GLN A 342 -22.20 -7.31 4.49
N SER A 343 -23.00 -6.38 4.99
CA SER A 343 -24.40 -6.17 4.56
C SER A 343 -24.61 -4.80 3.92
N ASN A 344 -24.19 -3.72 4.59
CA ASN A 344 -24.29 -2.36 4.07
C ASN A 344 -22.98 -1.56 4.12
N THR A 345 -21.89 -2.20 4.57
CA THR A 345 -20.59 -1.53 4.72
C THR A 345 -19.48 -2.47 4.30
N HIS A 346 -18.65 -2.01 3.40
CA HIS A 346 -17.45 -2.70 2.95
C HIS A 346 -16.30 -1.73 2.76
N VAL A 347 -15.08 -2.21 3.07
CA VAL A 347 -13.82 -1.50 2.83
C VAL A 347 -12.83 -2.51 2.23
N TYR A 348 -12.20 -2.14 1.12
CA TYR A 348 -11.18 -2.95 0.46
C TYR A 348 -10.12 -2.03 -0.12
N GLY A 349 -9.08 -1.74 0.67
CA GLY A 349 -8.16 -0.66 0.33
C GLY A 349 -8.92 0.67 0.25
N ASP A 350 -8.80 1.33 -0.89
CA ASP A 350 -9.45 2.59 -1.25
C ASP A 350 -10.92 2.46 -1.68
N ASP A 351 -11.38 1.25 -1.99
CA ASP A 351 -12.78 0.99 -2.33
C ASP A 351 -13.66 0.96 -1.06
N ILE A 352 -14.48 1.96 -0.86
CA ILE A 352 -15.39 2.07 0.29
C ILE A 352 -16.85 2.03 -0.19
N ILE A 353 -17.66 1.21 0.46
CA ILE A 353 -19.11 1.18 0.29
C ILE A 353 -19.77 1.36 1.66
N CYS A 354 -20.63 2.35 1.80
CA CYS A 354 -21.36 2.63 3.04
C CYS A 354 -22.73 3.24 2.74
N PRO A 355 -23.68 3.20 3.72
CA PRO A 355 -24.98 3.81 3.58
C PRO A 355 -24.95 5.29 3.32
#